data_9d652e64ab55c65844da543b6cec444e
#
_entry.id   9d652e64ab55c65844da543b6cec444e
#
_cell.length_a   1.000
_cell.length_b   1.000
_cell.length_c   1.000
_cell.angle_alpha   90.00
_cell.angle_beta   90.00
_cell.angle_gamma   90.00
#
_symmetry.space_group_name_H-M   'P 1'
#
loop_
_entity.id
_entity.type
_entity.pdbx_description
1 polymer ?
#
loop_
_entity_poly.entity_id
_entity_poly.type
_entity_poly.pdbx_seq_one_letter_code
_entity_poly.pdbx_strand_id
1 'polypeptide(L)'
;MKKGIELFKSEIYTGKKTTEFEKTVGLKLPVLFKYFCEMFELGQECFLNAKRSFDDILLPITSVNYVDLKENINLRISHFYELKELQSRWKEDIEFSEWFKTRNLLPIAYEEINLGQIFISLSQNDFGNIWYIGGYENDKPIYLSKNIFEFASKLVETEINDEDFKNKQVYKNWGEDFWRVKE
;
A
#
# COMPACT_ATOMS: atom_id res chain seq x y z
N MET A 1 17.19 -6.77 -7.75
CA MET A 1 15.99 -6.40 -6.96
C MET A 1 15.95 -4.88 -6.86
N LYS A 2 14.82 -4.31 -7.21
CA LYS A 2 14.58 -2.86 -7.08
C LYS A 2 14.29 -2.50 -5.63
N LYS A 3 14.51 -1.24 -5.27
CA LYS A 3 14.24 -0.73 -3.92
C LYS A 3 13.86 0.74 -3.95
N GLY A 4 13.16 1.16 -2.94
CA GLY A 4 12.77 2.56 -2.78
C GLY A 4 11.86 3.04 -3.89
N ILE A 5 12.07 4.28 -4.31
CA ILE A 5 11.26 4.93 -5.34
C ILE A 5 11.37 4.28 -6.73
N GLU A 6 12.42 3.48 -6.99
CA GLU A 6 12.58 2.74 -8.26
C GLU A 6 11.52 1.65 -8.46
N LEU A 7 10.77 1.31 -7.40
CA LEU A 7 9.67 0.34 -7.46
C LEU A 7 8.43 0.90 -8.12
N PHE A 8 8.26 2.22 -8.11
CA PHE A 8 7.04 2.87 -8.58
C PHE A 8 7.08 3.21 -10.06
N LYS A 9 5.92 3.16 -10.69
CA LYS A 9 5.73 3.72 -12.02
C LYS A 9 5.70 5.24 -11.91
N SER A 10 6.56 5.92 -12.70
CA SER A 10 6.61 7.37 -12.74
C SER A 10 5.43 7.94 -13.52
N GLU A 11 4.95 9.09 -13.09
CA GLU A 11 3.90 9.84 -13.73
C GLU A 11 4.35 11.27 -14.07
N ILE A 12 3.65 11.94 -14.98
CA ILE A 12 3.97 13.33 -15.31
C ILE A 12 3.41 14.23 -14.21
N TYR A 13 4.28 14.94 -13.53
CA TYR A 13 3.91 15.90 -12.50
C TYR A 13 3.07 17.04 -13.08
N THR A 14 1.85 17.19 -12.58
CA THR A 14 0.91 18.25 -13.01
C THR A 14 0.48 19.19 -11.89
N GLY A 15 0.62 18.79 -10.63
CA GLY A 15 0.16 19.55 -9.45
C GLY A 15 -1.36 19.67 -9.33
N LYS A 16 -2.12 18.99 -10.19
CA LYS A 16 -3.59 19.13 -10.26
C LYS A 16 -4.32 18.14 -9.37
N LYS A 17 -3.86 16.89 -9.33
CA LYS A 17 -4.55 15.78 -8.63
C LYS A 17 -4.72 16.08 -7.14
N THR A 18 -3.64 16.45 -6.47
CA THR A 18 -3.64 16.70 -5.03
C THR A 18 -4.40 17.97 -4.68
N THR A 19 -4.33 19.02 -5.50
CA THR A 19 -5.09 20.26 -5.30
C THR A 19 -6.59 20.02 -5.40
N GLU A 20 -7.02 19.23 -6.37
CA GLU A 20 -8.42 18.86 -6.53
C GLU A 20 -8.91 18.00 -5.37
N PHE A 21 -8.10 17.01 -4.94
CA PHE A 21 -8.38 16.20 -3.77
C PHE A 21 -8.56 17.05 -2.52
N GLU A 22 -7.59 17.92 -2.18
CA GLU A 22 -7.65 18.83 -1.02
C GLU A 22 -8.92 19.67 -1.01
N LYS A 23 -9.28 20.25 -2.17
CA LYS A 23 -10.49 21.05 -2.33
C LYS A 23 -11.77 20.25 -2.10
N THR A 24 -11.79 19.03 -2.61
CA THR A 24 -13.01 18.17 -2.58
C THR A 24 -13.24 17.54 -1.22
N VAL A 25 -12.17 17.17 -0.52
CA VAL A 25 -12.21 16.47 0.77
C VAL A 25 -12.10 17.43 1.96
N GLY A 26 -11.62 18.64 1.74
CA GLY A 26 -11.44 19.66 2.79
C GLY A 26 -10.21 19.39 3.68
N LEU A 27 -9.27 18.57 3.23
CA LEU A 27 -8.04 18.25 3.95
C LEU A 27 -6.84 18.96 3.35
N LYS A 28 -5.83 19.22 4.18
CA LYS A 28 -4.50 19.62 3.73
C LYS A 28 -3.57 18.41 3.78
N LEU A 29 -2.96 18.09 2.67
CA LEU A 29 -1.97 17.02 2.57
C LEU A 29 -0.56 17.53 2.91
N PRO A 30 0.29 16.71 3.56
CA PRO A 30 1.70 17.00 3.72
C PRO A 30 2.39 17.23 2.36
N VAL A 31 3.25 18.25 2.29
CA VAL A 31 3.88 18.67 1.02
C VAL A 31 4.61 17.53 0.33
N LEU A 32 5.37 16.72 1.08
CA LEU A 32 6.10 15.58 0.51
C LEU A 32 5.15 14.50 -0.02
N PHE A 33 4.00 14.29 0.64
CA PHE A 33 3.01 13.34 0.15
C PHE A 33 2.33 13.85 -1.13
N LYS A 34 2.09 15.16 -1.24
CA LYS A 34 1.57 15.75 -2.49
C LYS A 34 2.53 15.50 -3.65
N TYR A 35 3.83 15.77 -3.46
CA TYR A 35 4.82 15.46 -4.49
C TYR A 35 4.84 13.98 -4.85
N PHE A 36 4.77 13.10 -3.87
CA PHE A 36 4.71 11.66 -4.11
C PHE A 36 3.51 11.25 -4.98
N CYS A 37 2.30 11.73 -4.65
CA CYS A 37 1.09 11.46 -5.42
C CYS A 37 1.12 12.02 -6.85
N GLU A 38 1.86 13.09 -7.08
CA GLU A 38 1.98 13.72 -8.41
C GLU A 38 3.12 13.11 -9.26
N MET A 39 4.09 12.45 -8.61
CA MET A 39 5.25 11.86 -9.28
C MET A 39 5.06 10.40 -9.66
N PHE A 40 4.16 9.70 -8.97
CA PHE A 40 3.99 8.26 -9.13
C PHE A 40 2.55 7.89 -9.42
N GLU A 41 2.39 6.86 -10.26
CA GLU A 41 1.11 6.20 -10.44
C GLU A 41 0.77 5.45 -9.15
N LEU A 42 -0.43 5.67 -8.62
CA LEU A 42 -0.95 4.98 -7.45
C LEU A 42 -2.07 4.03 -7.88
N GLY A 43 -2.49 3.16 -6.98
CA GLY A 43 -3.51 2.15 -7.25
C GLY A 43 -2.92 0.74 -7.23
N GLN A 44 -3.71 -0.23 -7.65
CA GLN A 44 -3.35 -1.65 -7.59
C GLN A 44 -2.09 -2.02 -8.39
N GLU A 45 -1.79 -1.26 -9.44
CA GLU A 45 -0.64 -1.49 -10.32
C GLU A 45 0.50 -0.48 -10.13
N CYS A 46 0.57 0.18 -8.97
CA CYS A 46 1.55 1.23 -8.69
C CYS A 46 3.02 0.76 -8.74
N PHE A 47 3.27 -0.53 -8.54
CA PHE A 47 4.61 -1.09 -8.60
C PHE A 47 4.94 -1.65 -9.98
N LEU A 48 6.17 -1.40 -10.45
CA LEU A 48 6.63 -1.78 -11.79
C LEU A 48 6.61 -3.28 -12.06
N ASN A 49 6.82 -4.11 -11.04
CA ASN A 49 6.99 -5.56 -11.17
C ASN A 49 5.94 -6.37 -10.41
N ALA A 50 5.03 -5.73 -9.69
CA ALA A 50 3.94 -6.43 -9.01
C ALA A 50 2.90 -6.87 -10.05
N LYS A 51 3.22 -7.90 -10.80
CA LYS A 51 2.23 -8.57 -11.66
C LYS A 51 1.36 -9.45 -10.77
N ARG A 52 0.23 -8.94 -10.37
CA ARG A 52 -0.91 -9.76 -9.95
C ARG A 52 -1.66 -10.16 -11.21
N SER A 53 -1.20 -11.21 -11.87
CA SER A 53 -2.03 -11.86 -12.87
C SER A 53 -2.67 -13.08 -12.21
N PHE A 54 -3.96 -13.02 -12.00
CA PHE A 54 -4.76 -14.21 -11.71
C PHE A 54 -4.76 -15.18 -12.90
N ASP A 55 -4.40 -14.70 -14.09
CA ASP A 55 -4.46 -15.46 -15.33
C ASP A 55 -3.13 -16.11 -15.75
N ASP A 56 -1.98 -15.68 -15.19
CA ASP A 56 -0.65 -16.19 -15.55
C ASP A 56 0.12 -16.71 -14.32
N ILE A 57 -0.20 -17.90 -13.93
CA ILE A 57 0.27 -18.58 -12.69
C ILE A 57 1.73 -19.08 -12.76
N LEU A 58 2.49 -18.70 -13.76
CA LEU A 58 3.86 -19.21 -14.01
C LEU A 58 4.99 -18.21 -13.78
N LEU A 59 4.71 -17.00 -13.29
CA LEU A 59 5.75 -15.99 -13.06
C LEU A 59 6.12 -15.93 -11.57
N PRO A 60 7.40 -15.68 -11.26
CA PRO A 60 7.78 -15.41 -9.88
C PRO A 60 6.95 -14.24 -9.37
N ILE A 61 6.13 -14.50 -8.38
CA ILE A 61 5.34 -13.47 -7.72
C ILE A 61 6.33 -12.68 -6.87
N THR A 62 6.58 -11.44 -7.26
CA THR A 62 7.35 -10.53 -6.44
C THR A 62 6.41 -9.75 -5.54
N SER A 63 6.78 -9.60 -4.29
CA SER A 63 6.11 -8.72 -3.34
C SER A 63 6.97 -7.50 -3.07
N VAL A 64 6.33 -6.42 -2.66
CA VAL A 64 7.01 -5.23 -2.16
C VAL A 64 6.86 -5.20 -0.65
N ASN A 65 7.97 -5.27 0.05
CA ASN A 65 7.99 -5.28 1.51
C ASN A 65 8.64 -4.00 2.04
N TYR A 66 8.00 -3.39 3.05
CA TYR A 66 8.66 -2.41 3.91
C TYR A 66 9.48 -3.16 4.94
N VAL A 67 10.78 -2.88 5.00
CA VAL A 67 11.70 -3.57 5.90
C VAL A 67 12.43 -2.56 6.77
N ASP A 68 12.25 -2.66 8.09
CA ASP A 68 13.06 -1.95 9.07
C ASP A 68 13.76 -2.95 10.01
N LEU A 69 15.05 -3.19 9.74
CA LEU A 69 15.84 -4.16 10.49
C LEU A 69 16.09 -3.73 11.94
N LYS A 70 16.04 -2.43 12.24
CA LYS A 70 16.26 -1.91 13.60
C LYS A 70 15.08 -2.20 14.51
N GLU A 71 13.87 -1.99 13.95
CA GLU A 71 12.61 -2.18 14.66
C GLU A 71 12.04 -3.59 14.47
N ASN A 72 12.72 -4.44 13.68
CA ASN A 72 12.27 -5.79 13.31
C ASN A 72 10.87 -5.78 12.66
N ILE A 73 10.62 -4.80 11.76
CA ILE A 73 9.35 -4.64 11.06
C ILE A 73 9.52 -5.14 9.63
N ASN A 74 8.60 -6.00 9.20
CA ASN A 74 8.48 -6.48 7.83
C ASN A 74 6.99 -6.51 7.44
N LEU A 75 6.57 -5.59 6.55
CA LEU A 75 5.20 -5.43 6.11
C LEU A 75 5.11 -5.62 4.59
N ARG A 76 4.24 -6.51 4.14
CA ARG A 76 4.00 -6.71 2.70
C ARG A 76 2.99 -5.68 2.19
N ILE A 77 3.47 -4.73 1.38
CA ILE A 77 2.64 -3.66 0.83
C ILE A 77 2.01 -4.13 -0.49
N SER A 78 0.71 -4.22 -0.49
CA SER A 78 -0.06 -4.62 -1.67
C SER A 78 -0.08 -3.52 -2.73
N HIS A 79 -0.55 -2.35 -2.34
CA HIS A 79 -0.68 -1.18 -3.22
C HIS A 79 -0.84 0.10 -2.40
N PHE A 80 -0.65 1.23 -3.06
CA PHE A 80 -1.03 2.55 -2.55
C PHE A 80 -2.41 2.92 -3.10
N TYR A 81 -3.23 3.54 -2.27
CA TYR A 81 -4.55 4.00 -2.70
C TYR A 81 -4.47 5.16 -3.68
N GLU A 82 -5.26 5.13 -4.73
CA GLU A 82 -5.45 6.28 -5.60
C GLU A 82 -6.17 7.41 -4.85
N LEU A 83 -5.85 8.67 -5.19
CA LEU A 83 -6.52 9.83 -4.59
C LEU A 83 -8.04 9.80 -4.78
N LYS A 84 -8.50 9.30 -5.94
CA LYS A 84 -9.93 9.13 -6.23
C LYS A 84 -10.58 8.11 -5.31
N GLU A 85 -9.91 6.99 -5.05
CA GLU A 85 -10.37 5.97 -4.12
C GLU A 85 -10.40 6.51 -2.68
N LEU A 86 -9.34 7.21 -2.26
CA LEU A 86 -9.30 7.87 -0.94
C LEU A 86 -10.42 8.90 -0.78
N GLN A 87 -10.76 9.63 -1.84
CA GLN A 87 -11.85 10.59 -1.83
C GLN A 87 -13.21 9.91 -1.63
N SER A 88 -13.47 8.79 -2.32
CA SER A 88 -14.70 8.02 -2.18
C SER A 88 -14.82 7.46 -0.76
N ARG A 89 -13.79 6.75 -0.28
CA ARG A 89 -13.74 6.19 1.07
C ARG A 89 -13.91 7.24 2.17
N TRP A 90 -13.28 8.42 2.00
CA TRP A 90 -13.39 9.50 2.98
C TRP A 90 -14.79 10.10 3.09
N LYS A 91 -15.57 10.08 1.99
CA LYS A 91 -16.93 10.64 1.95
C LYS A 91 -18.03 9.65 2.25
N GLU A 92 -17.89 8.43 1.76
CA GLU A 92 -18.98 7.46 1.67
C GLU A 92 -18.96 6.41 2.78
N ASP A 93 -17.77 6.05 3.26
CA ASP A 93 -17.60 5.04 4.30
C ASP A 93 -17.64 5.70 5.69
N ILE A 94 -18.83 5.75 6.30
CA ILE A 94 -19.06 6.44 7.57
C ILE A 94 -18.29 5.76 8.71
N GLU A 95 -18.36 4.44 8.85
CA GLU A 95 -17.71 3.71 9.95
C GLU A 95 -16.17 3.78 9.83
N PHE A 96 -15.65 3.49 8.65
CA PHE A 96 -14.22 3.58 8.38
C PHE A 96 -13.68 5.00 8.52
N SER A 97 -14.42 5.99 8.00
CA SER A 97 -13.95 7.38 7.98
C SER A 97 -13.97 8.06 9.33
N GLU A 98 -14.92 7.78 10.22
CA GLU A 98 -15.01 8.42 11.54
C GLU A 98 -13.82 8.06 12.43
N TRP A 99 -13.43 6.80 12.44
CA TRP A 99 -12.30 6.35 13.24
C TRP A 99 -10.98 7.04 12.82
N PHE A 100 -10.77 7.21 11.53
CA PHE A 100 -9.57 7.86 10.99
C PHE A 100 -9.63 9.38 11.10
N LYS A 101 -10.79 9.97 10.85
CA LYS A 101 -11.02 11.43 11.00
C LYS A 101 -10.75 11.90 12.43
N THR A 102 -11.25 11.17 13.43
CA THR A 102 -11.04 11.52 14.84
C THR A 102 -9.57 11.46 15.25
N ARG A 103 -8.75 10.67 14.56
CA ARG A 103 -7.31 10.53 14.80
C ARG A 103 -6.44 11.35 13.85
N ASN A 104 -7.03 12.07 12.92
CA ASN A 104 -6.33 12.79 11.85
C ASN A 104 -5.36 11.87 11.07
N LEU A 105 -5.80 10.66 10.74
CA LEU A 105 -5.04 9.68 9.97
C LEU A 105 -5.69 9.47 8.60
N LEU A 106 -4.92 9.57 7.53
CA LEU A 106 -5.35 9.26 6.18
C LEU A 106 -4.71 7.93 5.75
N PRO A 107 -5.49 6.89 5.42
CA PRO A 107 -4.94 5.64 4.92
C PRO A 107 -4.34 5.88 3.53
N ILE A 108 -3.11 5.42 3.28
CA ILE A 108 -2.39 5.66 2.02
C ILE A 108 -1.97 4.38 1.30
N ALA A 109 -1.88 3.25 2.02
CA ALA A 109 -1.56 1.96 1.41
C ALA A 109 -2.13 0.80 2.22
N TYR A 110 -2.29 -0.35 1.55
CA TYR A 110 -2.81 -1.59 2.13
C TYR A 110 -1.67 -2.57 2.40
N GLU A 111 -1.67 -3.16 3.60
CA GLU A 111 -0.80 -4.25 4.00
C GLU A 111 -1.54 -5.58 3.89
N GLU A 112 -0.92 -6.56 3.23
CA GLU A 112 -1.60 -7.76 2.75
C GLU A 112 -1.71 -8.89 3.78
N ILE A 113 -0.69 -9.07 4.63
CA ILE A 113 -0.60 -10.25 5.51
C ILE A 113 -1.56 -10.14 6.70
N ASN A 114 -1.50 -9.00 7.39
CA ASN A 114 -2.29 -8.77 8.59
C ASN A 114 -3.54 -7.92 8.31
N LEU A 115 -3.90 -7.74 7.04
CA LEU A 115 -5.04 -6.92 6.60
C LEU A 115 -4.99 -5.50 7.16
N GLY A 116 -3.77 -5.01 7.41
CA GLY A 116 -3.51 -3.72 8.01
C GLY A 116 -3.42 -2.60 6.98
N GLN A 117 -3.21 -1.39 7.47
CA GLN A 117 -3.11 -0.22 6.62
C GLN A 117 -1.94 0.67 7.04
N ILE A 118 -1.37 1.33 6.05
CA ILE A 118 -0.37 2.38 6.22
C ILE A 118 -1.10 3.72 6.19
N PHE A 119 -0.83 4.55 7.16
CA PHE A 119 -1.44 5.86 7.33
C PHE A 119 -0.42 6.97 7.28
N ILE A 120 -0.87 8.13 6.79
CA ILE A 120 -0.16 9.39 6.96
C ILE A 120 -0.88 10.27 7.98
N SER A 121 -0.15 10.82 8.94
CA SER A 121 -0.74 11.71 9.93
C SER A 121 -1.02 13.09 9.33
N LEU A 122 -2.22 13.59 9.63
CA LEU A 122 -2.66 14.96 9.34
C LEU A 122 -2.72 15.81 10.62
N SER A 123 -2.32 15.26 11.76
CA SER A 123 -2.26 15.94 13.05
C SER A 123 -1.11 16.97 13.06
N GLN A 124 -1.31 18.11 13.68
CA GLN A 124 -0.28 19.16 13.76
C GLN A 124 1.02 18.70 14.44
N ASN A 125 0.94 17.75 15.38
CA ASN A 125 2.08 17.31 16.16
C ASN A 125 3.04 16.40 15.39
N ASP A 126 2.52 15.67 14.42
CA ASP A 126 3.27 14.65 13.66
C ASP A 126 2.90 14.65 12.17
N PHE A 127 2.57 15.82 11.64
CA PHE A 127 2.11 16.05 10.28
C PHE A 127 3.05 15.47 9.23
N GLY A 128 2.56 14.47 8.50
CA GLY A 128 3.33 13.78 7.46
C GLY A 128 4.04 12.51 7.94
N ASN A 129 4.03 12.20 9.23
CA ASN A 129 4.55 10.94 9.75
C ASN A 129 3.73 9.75 9.23
N ILE A 130 4.43 8.64 9.01
CA ILE A 130 3.84 7.40 8.51
C ILE A 130 3.70 6.40 9.66
N TRP A 131 2.51 5.82 9.73
CA TRP A 131 2.10 4.87 10.75
C TRP A 131 1.55 3.60 10.11
N TYR A 132 1.69 2.47 10.80
CA TYR A 132 1.02 1.22 10.48
C TYR A 132 0.02 0.88 11.59
N ILE A 133 -1.12 0.37 11.18
CA ILE A 133 -2.13 -0.20 12.09
C ILE A 133 -2.60 -1.51 11.47
N GLY A 134 -2.51 -2.60 12.23
CA GLY A 134 -2.98 -3.92 11.84
C GLY A 134 -4.50 -3.97 11.69
N GLY A 135 -5.00 -5.04 11.07
CA GLY A 135 -6.43 -5.21 10.81
C GLY A 135 -7.26 -5.64 12.02
N TYR A 136 -6.65 -5.84 13.18
CA TYR A 136 -7.34 -6.25 14.40
C TYR A 136 -7.70 -5.05 15.28
N GLU A 137 -8.90 -5.05 15.86
CA GLU A 137 -9.48 -3.91 16.60
C GLU A 137 -8.61 -3.30 17.72
N ASN A 138 -7.65 -4.04 18.24
CA ASN A 138 -6.80 -3.63 19.35
C ASN A 138 -5.35 -3.30 18.95
N ASP A 139 -5.04 -3.25 17.68
CA ASP A 139 -3.68 -2.99 17.22
C ASP A 139 -3.27 -1.54 17.52
N LYS A 140 -2.16 -1.39 18.19
CA LYS A 140 -1.59 -0.08 18.47
C LYS A 140 -0.90 0.46 17.22
N PRO A 141 -1.02 1.77 16.93
CA PRO A 141 -0.25 2.38 15.85
C PRO A 141 1.24 2.18 16.04
N ILE A 142 1.91 1.71 14.98
CA ILE A 142 3.36 1.53 14.93
C ILE A 142 3.92 2.65 14.05
N TYR A 143 4.85 3.44 14.59
CA TYR A 143 5.55 4.47 13.83
C TYR A 143 6.52 3.82 12.84
N LEU A 144 6.49 4.27 11.58
CA LEU A 144 7.33 3.74 10.51
C LEU A 144 8.40 4.73 10.05
N SER A 145 8.00 5.98 9.79
CA SER A 145 8.90 7.00 9.26
C SER A 145 8.34 8.42 9.40
N LYS A 146 9.20 9.42 9.25
CA LYS A 146 8.81 10.84 9.35
C LYS A 146 8.15 11.42 8.10
N ASN A 147 8.21 10.72 6.97
CA ASN A 147 7.56 11.13 5.73
C ASN A 147 7.51 9.98 4.72
N ILE A 148 6.73 10.18 3.64
CA ILE A 148 6.48 9.17 2.61
C ILE A 148 7.74 8.75 1.85
N PHE A 149 8.71 9.65 1.61
CA PHE A 149 9.94 9.29 0.88
C PHE A 149 10.89 8.46 1.74
N GLU A 150 10.96 8.74 3.05
CA GLU A 150 11.70 7.88 3.97
C GLU A 150 11.04 6.50 4.09
N PHE A 151 9.71 6.44 4.15
CA PHE A 151 8.96 5.19 4.08
C PHE A 151 9.28 4.44 2.79
N ALA A 152 9.10 5.09 1.64
CA ALA A 152 9.36 4.49 0.34
C ALA A 152 10.81 3.99 0.21
N SER A 153 11.80 4.69 0.77
CA SER A 153 13.21 4.27 0.71
C SER A 153 13.50 2.92 1.38
N LYS A 154 12.63 2.47 2.29
CA LYS A 154 12.72 1.17 2.98
C LYS A 154 11.94 0.06 2.28
N LEU A 155 11.24 0.36 1.18
CA LEU A 155 10.57 -0.64 0.37
C LEU A 155 11.59 -1.42 -0.45
N VAL A 156 11.44 -2.74 -0.47
CA VAL A 156 12.28 -3.66 -1.23
C VAL A 156 11.42 -4.66 -1.98
N GLU A 157 11.82 -4.96 -3.20
CA GLU A 157 11.26 -6.06 -3.97
C GLU A 157 11.81 -7.38 -3.41
N THR A 158 10.93 -8.33 -3.12
CA THR A 158 11.29 -9.66 -2.63
C THR A 158 10.61 -10.71 -3.48
N GLU A 159 11.32 -11.79 -3.79
CA GLU A 159 10.69 -12.98 -4.35
C GLU A 159 9.85 -13.65 -3.26
N ILE A 160 8.62 -13.99 -3.59
CA ILE A 160 7.80 -14.82 -2.72
C ILE A 160 8.32 -16.25 -2.84
N ASN A 161 9.21 -16.63 -1.94
CA ASN A 161 9.64 -18.01 -1.75
C ASN A 161 8.62 -18.74 -0.87
N ASP A 162 7.40 -18.81 -1.34
CA ASP A 162 6.38 -19.57 -0.64
C ASP A 162 6.54 -21.04 -1.08
N GLU A 163 7.05 -21.90 -0.19
CA GLU A 163 7.15 -23.34 -0.44
C GLU A 163 5.77 -23.93 -0.74
N ASP A 164 4.71 -23.35 -0.17
CA ASP A 164 3.34 -23.71 -0.50
C ASP A 164 2.98 -23.40 -1.96
N PHE A 165 3.54 -22.35 -2.57
CA PHE A 165 3.35 -22.07 -4.00
C PHE A 165 4.19 -22.96 -4.91
N LYS A 166 5.39 -23.35 -4.47
CA LYS A 166 6.23 -24.29 -5.25
C LYS A 166 5.61 -25.70 -5.30
N ASN A 167 4.86 -26.10 -4.30
CA ASN A 167 4.23 -27.41 -4.20
C ASN A 167 2.79 -27.44 -4.71
N LYS A 168 2.13 -26.26 -4.85
CA LYS A 168 0.82 -26.15 -5.49
C LYS A 168 1.03 -25.96 -6.99
N GLN A 169 0.96 -27.05 -7.76
CA GLN A 169 0.70 -26.91 -9.19
C GLN A 169 -0.67 -26.27 -9.34
N VAL A 170 -0.70 -24.97 -9.54
CA VAL A 170 -1.94 -24.26 -9.82
C VAL A 170 -2.33 -24.65 -11.24
N TYR A 171 -3.50 -25.24 -11.38
CA TYR A 171 -3.96 -25.83 -12.63
C TYR A 171 -4.30 -24.74 -13.63
N LYS A 172 -3.81 -24.91 -14.87
CA LYS A 172 -4.05 -24.02 -16.00
C LYS A 172 -5.52 -23.89 -16.42
N ASN A 173 -6.36 -24.82 -15.99
CA ASN A 173 -7.76 -24.85 -16.33
C ASN A 173 -8.61 -24.75 -15.07
N TRP A 174 -9.38 -23.67 -14.99
CA TRP A 174 -10.43 -23.47 -14.00
C TRP A 174 -11.61 -24.42 -14.31
N GLY A 175 -11.35 -25.73 -14.24
CA GLY A 175 -12.32 -26.79 -14.49
C GLY A 175 -12.58 -27.62 -13.23
N GLU A 176 -13.12 -28.80 -13.45
CA GLU A 176 -13.55 -29.74 -12.40
C GLU A 176 -12.45 -30.16 -11.40
N ASP A 177 -11.16 -29.92 -11.74
CA ASP A 177 -10.01 -30.30 -10.92
C ASP A 177 -9.46 -29.18 -10.03
N PHE A 178 -10.12 -28.05 -9.95
CA PHE A 178 -9.69 -26.89 -9.16
C PHE A 178 -9.35 -27.19 -7.69
N TRP A 179 -9.99 -28.21 -7.12
CA TRP A 179 -9.84 -28.61 -5.71
C TRP A 179 -8.96 -29.82 -5.48
N ARG A 180 -8.38 -30.40 -6.51
CA ARG A 180 -7.52 -31.58 -6.36
C ARG A 180 -6.08 -31.19 -6.15
N VAL A 181 -5.54 -31.51 -4.97
CA VAL A 181 -4.11 -31.55 -4.72
C VAL A 181 -3.55 -32.76 -5.49
N LYS A 182 -2.57 -32.55 -6.37
CA LYS A 182 -1.84 -33.69 -6.93
C LYS A 182 -1.00 -34.30 -5.83
N GLU A 183 -1.26 -35.56 -5.56
CA GLU A 183 -0.38 -36.46 -4.80
C GLU A 183 0.93 -36.69 -5.55
#